data_d8a38d8051e6103be77de48c1be76cec
#
_entry.id   d8a38d8051e6103be77de48c1be76cec
#
_cell.length_a   1.000
_cell.length_b   1.000
_cell.length_c   1.000
_cell.angle_alpha   90.00
_cell.angle_beta   90.00
_cell.angle_gamma   90.00
#
_symmetry.space_group_name_H-M   'P 1'
#
loop_
_entity.id
_entity.type
_entity.pdbx_description
1 polymer ?
#
loop_
_entity_poly.entity_id
_entity_poly.type
_entity_poly.pdbx_seq_one_letter_code
_entity_poly.pdbx_strand_id
1 'polypeptide(L)'
;YPDAGTITTDLGYKAISSDLPLEERALLLGMDTAELISQSEEHGVFRVSGELPPVGAYLLAVPGHICPTTIRYPGIHVIDSAGEVVDYYLHTARDRV
;
A
#
# COMPACT_ATOMS: atom_id res chain seq x y z
N TYR A 1 13.58 2.65 12.10
CA TYR A 1 13.89 2.02 10.81
C TYR A 1 14.93 0.94 11.04
N PRO A 2 14.76 -0.28 10.43
CA PRO A 2 15.69 -1.39 10.69
C PRO A 2 17.09 -1.14 10.14
N ASP A 3 17.21 -0.45 9.01
CA ASP A 3 18.47 -0.14 8.35
C ASP A 3 18.45 1.27 7.79
N ALA A 4 19.63 1.88 7.64
CA ALA A 4 19.74 3.20 7.02
C ALA A 4 19.24 3.14 5.56
N GLY A 5 18.36 4.06 5.20
CA GLY A 5 17.79 4.14 3.86
C GLY A 5 16.63 3.19 3.60
N THR A 6 16.13 2.48 4.61
CA THR A 6 14.94 1.65 4.48
C THR A 6 13.85 2.07 5.44
N ILE A 7 12.60 1.80 5.06
CA ILE A 7 11.44 1.97 5.94
C ILE A 7 10.63 0.67 5.94
N THR A 8 10.03 0.35 7.07
CA THR A 8 9.11 -0.77 7.20
C THR A 8 7.70 -0.23 7.35
N THR A 9 6.80 -0.70 6.50
CA THR A 9 5.39 -0.30 6.48
C THR A 9 4.51 -1.49 6.86
N ASP A 10 3.23 -1.24 7.08
CA ASP A 10 2.24 -2.29 7.31
C ASP A 10 1.66 -2.84 5.99
N LEU A 11 2.33 -2.59 4.87
CA LEU A 11 1.90 -3.05 3.55
C LEU A 11 2.44 -4.45 3.26
N GLY A 12 1.94 -5.44 3.98
CA GLY A 12 2.25 -6.83 3.72
C GLY A 12 1.40 -7.43 2.61
N TYR A 13 1.67 -8.68 2.23
CA TYR A 13 0.92 -9.30 1.13
C TYR A 13 -0.52 -9.67 1.50
N LYS A 14 -0.92 -9.53 2.76
CA LYS A 14 -2.33 -9.63 3.16
C LYS A 14 -3.11 -8.35 2.86
N ALA A 15 -2.43 -7.22 2.68
CA ALA A 15 -3.04 -5.92 2.45
C ALA A 15 -3.09 -5.52 0.98
N ILE A 16 -2.21 -6.06 0.16
CA ILE A 16 -2.07 -5.67 -1.24
C ILE A 16 -1.72 -6.92 -2.08
N SER A 17 -2.09 -6.89 -3.36
CA SER A 17 -1.77 -7.97 -4.29
C SER A 17 -0.26 -8.20 -4.39
N SER A 18 0.14 -9.47 -4.39
CA SER A 18 1.55 -9.89 -4.45
C SER A 18 1.85 -10.78 -5.65
N ASP A 19 1.00 -10.76 -6.66
CA ASP A 19 1.16 -11.58 -7.88
C ASP A 19 2.13 -11.01 -8.91
N LEU A 20 2.60 -9.77 -8.70
CA LEU A 20 3.63 -9.14 -9.53
C LEU A 20 5.00 -9.23 -8.86
N PRO A 21 6.11 -9.01 -9.62
CA PRO A 21 7.43 -8.86 -8.99
C PRO A 21 7.42 -7.77 -7.92
N LEU A 22 8.29 -7.90 -6.91
CA LEU A 22 8.30 -6.98 -5.77
C LEU A 22 8.29 -5.50 -6.17
N GLU A 23 9.11 -5.10 -7.14
CA GLU A 23 9.25 -3.72 -7.56
C GLU A 23 8.00 -3.16 -8.25
N GLU A 24 7.08 -4.03 -8.66
CA GLU A 24 5.85 -3.64 -9.35
C GLU A 24 4.60 -3.75 -8.49
N ARG A 25 4.72 -4.23 -7.24
CA ARG A 25 3.55 -4.47 -6.37
C ARG A 25 2.93 -3.20 -5.82
N ALA A 26 3.74 -2.19 -5.55
CA ALA A 26 3.24 -0.94 -4.97
C ALA A 26 4.13 0.23 -5.35
N LEU A 27 3.51 1.38 -5.54
CA LEU A 27 4.17 2.67 -5.74
C LEU A 27 3.74 3.59 -4.61
N LEU A 28 4.70 4.15 -3.87
CA LEU A 28 4.40 5.14 -2.83
C LEU A 28 4.29 6.52 -3.48
N LEU A 29 3.14 7.17 -3.29
CA LEU A 29 2.90 8.50 -3.84
C LEU A 29 3.79 9.53 -3.15
N GLY A 30 4.42 10.40 -3.94
CA GLY A 30 5.32 11.42 -3.43
C GLY A 30 6.72 10.92 -3.08
N MET A 31 7.00 9.63 -3.31
CA MET A 31 8.30 9.03 -3.00
C MET A 31 8.78 8.22 -4.21
N ASP A 32 9.13 8.92 -5.29
CA ASP A 32 9.44 8.32 -6.59
C ASP A 32 10.62 7.35 -6.56
N THR A 33 11.54 7.53 -5.59
CA THR A 33 12.71 6.67 -5.45
C THR A 33 12.49 5.49 -4.51
N ALA A 34 11.31 5.36 -3.91
CA ALA A 34 11.00 4.25 -3.01
C ALA A 34 10.79 2.97 -3.81
N GLU A 35 11.41 1.90 -3.35
CA GLU A 35 11.34 0.59 -3.99
C GLU A 35 11.05 -0.48 -2.97
N LEU A 36 10.00 -1.28 -3.20
CA LEU A 36 9.66 -2.41 -2.34
C LEU A 36 10.70 -3.52 -2.53
N ILE A 37 11.44 -3.82 -1.49
CA ILE A 37 12.54 -4.81 -1.55
C ILE A 37 12.25 -6.10 -0.79
N SER A 38 11.27 -6.09 0.10
CA SER A 38 10.89 -7.27 0.88
C SER A 38 9.46 -7.13 1.35
N GLN A 39 8.76 -8.24 1.46
CA GLN A 39 7.38 -8.25 1.92
C GLN A 39 7.10 -9.52 2.71
N SER A 40 6.40 -9.36 3.83
CA SER A 40 5.87 -10.47 4.62
C SER A 40 4.35 -10.36 4.67
N GLU A 41 3.71 -11.19 5.50
CA GLU A 41 2.24 -11.17 5.60
C GLU A 41 1.69 -9.80 5.97
N GLU A 42 2.35 -9.12 6.91
CA GLU A 42 1.86 -7.87 7.48
C GLU A 42 2.73 -6.66 7.16
N HIS A 43 3.94 -6.85 6.63
CA HIS A 43 4.90 -5.76 6.46
C HIS A 43 5.47 -5.71 5.05
N GLY A 44 5.75 -4.48 4.60
CA GLY A 44 6.51 -4.22 3.39
C GLY A 44 7.69 -3.32 3.72
N VAL A 45 8.88 -3.70 3.26
CA VAL A 45 10.10 -2.93 3.46
C VAL A 45 10.47 -2.24 2.16
N PHE A 46 10.62 -0.93 2.19
CA PHE A 46 11.00 -0.11 1.04
C PHE A 46 12.39 0.46 1.22
N ARG A 47 13.18 0.45 0.15
CA ARG A 47 14.42 1.21 0.08
C ARG A 47 14.06 2.62 -0.39
N VAL A 48 14.54 3.63 0.33
CA VAL A 48 14.22 5.02 0.06
C VAL A 48 15.51 5.83 -0.03
N SER A 49 15.65 6.63 -1.09
CA SER A 49 16.73 7.60 -1.22
C SER A 49 16.26 8.95 -0.68
N GLY A 50 17.14 9.66 0.02
CA GLY A 50 16.83 10.98 0.55
C GLY A 50 16.22 10.94 1.94
N GLU A 51 15.35 11.90 2.23
CA GLU A 51 14.75 12.05 3.55
C GLU A 51 13.72 10.96 3.82
N LEU A 52 13.83 10.32 4.99
CA LEU A 52 12.89 9.30 5.41
C LEU A 52 11.70 9.93 6.14
N PRO A 53 10.47 9.41 5.92
CA PRO A 53 9.32 9.89 6.67
C PRO A 53 9.43 9.48 8.15
N PRO A 54 8.83 10.25 9.08
CA PRO A 54 8.86 9.90 10.49
C PRO A 54 8.07 8.61 10.76
N VAL A 55 8.44 7.90 11.83
CA VAL A 55 7.69 6.72 12.28
C VAL A 55 6.26 7.15 12.63
N GLY A 56 5.28 6.39 12.15
CA GLY A 56 3.86 6.70 12.34
C GLY A 56 3.26 7.56 11.24
N ALA A 57 4.07 8.00 10.25
CA ALA A 57 3.54 8.75 9.12
C ALA A 57 2.62 7.89 8.27
N TYR A 58 1.58 8.48 7.70
CA TYR A 58 0.72 7.83 6.73
C TYR A 58 1.27 8.02 5.34
N LEU A 59 1.39 6.93 4.60
CA LEU A 59 1.86 6.96 3.22
C LEU A 59 0.76 6.41 2.32
N LEU A 60 0.57 7.04 1.16
CA LEU A 60 -0.38 6.57 0.16
C LEU A 60 0.36 5.69 -0.84
N ALA A 61 -0.22 4.54 -1.14
CA ALA A 61 0.35 3.59 -2.08
C ALA A 61 -0.63 3.26 -3.19
N VAL A 62 -0.10 3.08 -4.40
CA VAL A 62 -0.87 2.61 -5.55
C VAL A 62 -0.47 1.16 -5.78
N PRO A 63 -1.43 0.19 -5.72
CA PRO A 63 -1.10 -1.20 -6.00
C PRO A 63 -0.80 -1.40 -7.48
N GLY A 64 0.13 -2.31 -7.78
CA GLY A 64 0.45 -2.65 -9.16
C GLY A 64 -0.67 -3.44 -9.84
N HIS A 65 -1.44 -4.20 -9.06
CA HIS A 65 -2.58 -4.98 -9.57
C HIS A 65 -3.77 -4.78 -8.63
N ILE A 66 -4.75 -4.01 -9.10
CA ILE A 66 -5.87 -3.57 -8.25
C ILE A 66 -6.87 -4.69 -7.93
N CYS A 67 -7.16 -5.58 -8.89
CA CYS A 67 -8.22 -6.58 -8.70
C CYS A 67 -7.97 -7.50 -7.49
N PRO A 68 -6.81 -8.17 -7.38
CA PRO A 68 -6.54 -9.00 -6.19
C PRO A 68 -6.37 -8.18 -4.91
N THR A 69 -6.04 -6.89 -5.01
CA THR A 69 -5.96 -6.00 -3.85
C THR A 69 -7.36 -5.66 -3.34
N THR A 70 -8.25 -5.30 -4.25
CA THR A 70 -9.61 -4.87 -3.92
C THR A 70 -10.40 -5.96 -3.19
N ILE A 71 -10.27 -7.22 -3.57
CA ILE A 71 -11.02 -8.31 -2.94
C ILE A 71 -10.63 -8.58 -1.48
N ARG A 72 -9.51 -8.02 -1.01
CA ARG A 72 -9.06 -8.14 0.38
C ARG A 72 -9.85 -7.26 1.35
N TYR A 73 -10.67 -6.36 0.83
CA TYR A 73 -11.40 -5.38 1.62
C TYR A 73 -12.89 -5.46 1.33
N PRO A 74 -13.76 -5.26 2.33
CA PRO A 74 -15.20 -5.29 2.10
C PRO A 74 -15.71 -4.10 1.31
N GLY A 75 -14.95 -3.01 1.25
CA GLY A 75 -15.37 -1.81 0.54
C GLY A 75 -14.26 -0.81 0.40
N ILE A 76 -14.61 0.33 -0.14
CA ILE A 76 -13.67 1.43 -0.38
C ILE A 76 -14.26 2.74 0.12
N HIS A 77 -13.43 3.52 0.81
CA HIS A 77 -13.79 4.87 1.23
C HIS A 77 -13.54 5.85 0.10
N VAL A 78 -14.48 6.76 -0.10
CA VAL A 78 -14.34 7.87 -1.06
C VAL A 78 -13.96 9.12 -0.29
N ILE A 79 -12.86 9.73 -0.67
CA ILE A 79 -12.38 10.96 -0.03
C ILE A 79 -12.45 12.11 -1.04
N ASP A 80 -12.69 13.32 -0.52
CA ASP A 80 -12.68 14.54 -1.35
C ASP A 80 -11.26 15.12 -1.46
N SER A 81 -11.12 16.25 -2.11
CA SER A 81 -9.82 16.91 -2.31
C SER A 81 -9.19 17.42 -1.01
N ALA A 82 -9.97 17.54 0.06
CA ALA A 82 -9.49 17.93 1.39
C ALA A 82 -9.08 16.73 2.25
N GLY A 83 -9.25 15.51 1.73
CA GLY A 83 -8.93 14.29 2.46
C GLY A 83 -10.02 13.79 3.40
N GLU A 84 -11.21 14.39 3.31
CA GLU A 84 -12.37 14.00 4.12
C GLU A 84 -13.08 12.79 3.51
N VAL A 85 -13.48 11.82 4.34
CA VAL A 85 -14.28 10.68 3.90
C VAL A 85 -15.70 11.15 3.63
N VAL A 86 -16.14 11.04 2.37
CA VAL A 86 -17.47 11.53 1.94
C VAL A 86 -18.42 10.39 1.56
N ASP A 87 -17.92 9.19 1.34
CA ASP A 87 -18.75 8.03 1.00
C ASP A 87 -18.00 6.71 1.25
N TYR A 88 -18.73 5.61 1.15
CA TYR A 88 -18.19 4.26 1.29
C TYR A 88 -18.98 3.31 0.39
N TYR A 89 -18.28 2.63 -0.52
CA TYR A 89 -18.91 1.67 -1.44
C TYR A 89 -18.49 0.26 -1.08
N LEU A 90 -19.47 -0.64 -0.92
CA LEU A 90 -19.20 -2.05 -0.68
C LEU A 90 -18.76 -2.74 -1.96
N HIS A 91 -17.78 -3.63 -1.84
CA HIS A 91 -17.34 -4.47 -2.95
C HIS A 91 -18.26 -5.70 -3.03
N THR A 92 -19.09 -5.75 -4.05
CA THR A 92 -20.09 -6.82 -4.19
C THR A 92 -19.55 -8.04 -4.95
N ALA A 93 -18.63 -7.82 -5.89
CA ALA A 93 -18.08 -8.89 -6.71
C ALA A 93 -17.08 -9.79 -5.97
N ARG A 94 -16.65 -9.42 -4.76
CA ARG A 94 -15.70 -10.20 -3.96
C ARG A 94 -16.35 -11.40 -3.27
N ASP A 95 -17.64 -11.34 -3.03
CA ASP A 95 -18.36 -12.35 -2.26
C ASP A 95 -18.88 -13.44 -3.19
N ARG A 96 -18.37 -14.65 -2.99
CA ARG A 96 -18.77 -15.84 -3.75
C ARG A 96 -19.73 -16.68 -2.92
N VAL A 97 -20.74 -17.18 -3.60
CA VAL A 97 -21.76 -18.04 -2.95
C VAL A 97 -21.61 -19.46 -3.47
#